data_074bc89a9a0d4f8c9ee30892b2a99628
#
_entry.id   074bc89a9a0d4f8c9ee30892b2a99628
#
_cell.length_a   1.000
_cell.length_b   1.000
_cell.length_c   1.000
_cell.angle_alpha   90.00
_cell.angle_beta   90.00
_cell.angle_gamma   90.00
#
_symmetry.space_group_name_H-M   'P 1'
#
loop_
_entity.id
_entity.type
_entity.pdbx_description
1 polymer ?
#
loop_
_entity_poly.entity_id
_entity_poly.type
_entity_poly.pdbx_seq_one_letter_code
_entity_poly.pdbx_strand_id
1 'polypeptide(L)'
;MKLVNKVSMVSLAVLATVGATTSAQAAQKVCVYDLLGTAGDLFNMAKDYAVAMQKNGVTVELKAYSNEAAAVDEFRAGKCDALMATAFRTREFNGVAGAIDTLGATTVVRDGKVDLPASYEVVRKVVQTFSSPQAAKLMVEGNYEVGGIVPLGAAYPVVNNRAIDSVEALAGKKIAALEYDRAQAMMIQRVGGRAVPADINNLSAKFNSGEVDMIAAPTLAYKPLELGKGIGAKGGIARFPLMILTYQVVLKQARFPAGFGEKSREHWVGEFDRAMRLIQNADASIPAGTWMEVSPDHVKKYTNILRESRISIAEQGVYNKQGLKVIKKVRCAANPAEADCSAPSEEG
;
A
#
# COMPACT_ATOMS: atom_id res chain seq x y z
N MET A 1 -5.87 37.85 92.54
CA MET A 1 -6.84 37.78 91.42
C MET A 1 -6.06 37.67 90.11
N LYS A 2 -5.98 36.47 89.57
CA LYS A 2 -5.28 36.21 88.26
C LYS A 2 -6.33 35.83 87.22
N LEU A 3 -6.49 36.65 86.21
CA LEU A 3 -7.26 36.38 85.02
C LEU A 3 -6.45 35.43 84.10
N VAL A 4 -7.10 34.32 83.70
CA VAL A 4 -6.57 33.37 82.78
C VAL A 4 -7.29 33.60 81.42
N ASN A 5 -6.56 34.08 80.43
CA ASN A 5 -7.03 34.21 79.04
C ASN A 5 -6.98 32.84 78.38
N LYS A 6 -8.13 32.34 77.90
CA LYS A 6 -8.22 31.18 77.00
C LYS A 6 -8.10 31.66 75.59
N VAL A 7 -7.01 31.27 74.88
CA VAL A 7 -6.86 31.43 73.43
C VAL A 7 -7.45 30.20 72.77
N SER A 8 -8.52 30.38 72.00
CA SER A 8 -9.10 29.33 71.12
C SER A 8 -8.32 29.30 69.82
N MET A 9 -7.62 28.18 69.54
CA MET A 9 -7.06 27.88 68.24
C MET A 9 -8.17 27.37 67.32
N VAL A 10 -8.49 28.13 66.29
CA VAL A 10 -9.32 27.68 65.16
C VAL A 10 -8.39 27.05 64.13
N SER A 11 -8.44 25.72 63.99
CA SER A 11 -7.70 24.99 62.95
C SER A 11 -8.46 25.09 61.62
N LEU A 12 -7.91 25.82 60.66
CA LEU A 12 -8.39 25.91 59.29
C LEU A 12 -7.91 24.67 58.55
N ALA A 13 -8.80 23.70 58.30
CA ALA A 13 -8.52 22.57 57.41
C ALA A 13 -8.65 23.04 55.94
N VAL A 14 -7.52 23.20 55.25
CA VAL A 14 -7.49 23.47 53.83
C VAL A 14 -7.68 22.12 53.10
N LEU A 15 -8.88 21.88 52.57
CA LEU A 15 -9.13 20.79 51.63
C LEU A 15 -8.45 21.14 50.29
N ALA A 16 -7.28 20.55 50.02
CA ALA A 16 -6.67 20.55 48.70
C ALA A 16 -7.47 19.65 47.76
N THR A 17 -8.37 20.21 46.96
CA THR A 17 -8.98 19.51 45.83
C THR A 17 -7.89 19.30 44.75
N VAL A 18 -7.33 18.09 44.69
CA VAL A 18 -6.51 17.63 43.55
C VAL A 18 -7.44 17.51 42.35
N GLY A 19 -7.57 18.57 41.60
CA GLY A 19 -8.22 18.55 40.29
C GLY A 19 -7.38 17.67 39.36
N ALA A 20 -7.87 16.47 39.06
CA ALA A 20 -7.33 15.68 37.97
C ALA A 20 -7.60 16.44 36.67
N THR A 21 -6.60 17.22 36.22
CA THR A 21 -6.59 17.77 34.88
C THR A 21 -6.44 16.60 33.92
N THR A 22 -7.54 16.10 33.39
CA THR A 22 -7.51 15.27 32.17
C THR A 22 -6.93 16.17 31.08
N SER A 23 -5.64 16.05 30.84
CA SER A 23 -5.03 16.65 29.67
C SER A 23 -5.74 16.05 28.44
N ALA A 24 -6.55 16.85 27.76
CA ALA A 24 -7.11 16.47 26.48
C ALA A 24 -5.92 16.15 25.56
N GLN A 25 -5.75 14.88 25.23
CA GLN A 25 -4.69 14.44 24.31
C GLN A 25 -4.95 15.14 22.98
N ALA A 26 -3.93 15.87 22.48
CA ALA A 26 -4.05 16.56 21.19
C ALA A 26 -4.39 15.54 20.10
N ALA A 27 -5.28 15.94 19.19
CA ALA A 27 -5.65 15.11 18.05
C ALA A 27 -4.42 14.76 17.20
N GLN A 28 -4.30 13.48 16.85
CA GLN A 28 -3.26 13.00 15.93
C GLN A 28 -3.63 13.35 14.50
N LYS A 29 -2.73 14.05 13.81
CA LYS A 29 -2.91 14.46 12.41
C LYS A 29 -2.50 13.33 11.47
N VAL A 30 -3.39 12.97 10.56
CA VAL A 30 -3.17 11.91 9.57
C VAL A 30 -3.24 12.49 8.17
N CYS A 31 -2.13 12.44 7.45
CA CYS A 31 -2.07 12.76 6.02
C CYS A 31 -2.63 11.59 5.23
N VAL A 32 -3.70 11.80 4.47
CA VAL A 32 -4.40 10.77 3.70
C VAL A 32 -4.32 11.10 2.21
N TYR A 33 -3.65 10.24 1.46
CA TYR A 33 -3.64 10.32 0.01
C TYR A 33 -4.84 9.60 -0.58
N ASP A 34 -5.56 10.27 -1.48
CA ASP A 34 -6.60 9.68 -2.32
C ASP A 34 -6.65 10.47 -3.63
N LEU A 35 -6.68 9.79 -4.79
CA LEU A 35 -6.74 10.42 -6.11
C LEU A 35 -7.88 11.45 -6.24
N LEU A 36 -9.01 11.20 -5.56
CA LEU A 36 -10.19 12.06 -5.55
C LEU A 36 -10.25 12.97 -4.30
N GLY A 37 -9.18 13.02 -3.50
CA GLY A 37 -9.12 13.80 -2.27
C GLY A 37 -10.22 13.40 -1.29
N THR A 38 -10.97 14.38 -0.78
CA THR A 38 -12.06 14.13 0.21
C THR A 38 -13.26 13.38 -0.34
N ALA A 39 -13.40 13.26 -1.66
CA ALA A 39 -14.49 12.55 -2.33
C ALA A 39 -14.17 11.07 -2.58
N GLY A 40 -12.92 10.63 -2.36
CA GLY A 40 -12.48 9.28 -2.66
C GLY A 40 -12.84 8.24 -1.61
N ASP A 41 -12.84 6.99 -2.04
CA ASP A 41 -13.20 5.85 -1.19
C ASP A 41 -12.16 5.57 -0.11
N LEU A 42 -10.87 5.78 -0.39
CA LEU A 42 -9.81 5.62 0.60
C LEU A 42 -9.93 6.68 1.70
N PHE A 43 -10.27 7.91 1.35
CA PHE A 43 -10.52 8.96 2.34
C PHE A 43 -11.79 8.66 3.16
N ASN A 44 -12.81 8.07 2.57
CA ASN A 44 -14.00 7.63 3.32
C ASN A 44 -13.66 6.49 4.30
N MET A 45 -12.82 5.52 3.91
CA MET A 45 -12.29 4.50 4.82
C MET A 45 -11.50 5.13 5.97
N ALA A 46 -10.71 6.18 5.69
CA ALA A 46 -9.98 6.92 6.72
C ALA A 46 -10.91 7.64 7.71
N LYS A 47 -12.07 8.16 7.27
CA LYS A 47 -13.09 8.73 8.17
C LYS A 47 -13.64 7.68 9.14
N ASP A 48 -13.97 6.50 8.63
CA ASP A 48 -14.47 5.40 9.46
C ASP A 48 -13.40 4.90 10.45
N TYR A 49 -12.14 4.84 10.00
CA TYR A 49 -10.99 4.58 10.86
C TYR A 49 -10.87 5.63 11.97
N ALA A 50 -10.98 6.92 11.66
CA ALA A 50 -10.91 7.98 12.67
C ALA A 50 -11.98 7.82 13.74
N VAL A 51 -13.21 7.48 13.37
CA VAL A 51 -14.31 7.18 14.30
C VAL A 51 -14.00 5.93 15.14
N ALA A 52 -13.49 4.88 14.52
CA ALA A 52 -13.17 3.64 15.23
C ALA A 52 -12.04 3.84 16.26
N MET A 53 -11.04 4.67 15.95
CA MET A 53 -9.88 4.91 16.83
C MET A 53 -10.24 5.73 18.09
N GLN A 54 -11.34 6.49 18.07
CA GLN A 54 -11.84 7.17 19.26
C GLN A 54 -12.11 6.19 20.42
N LYS A 55 -12.60 4.97 20.11
CA LYS A 55 -12.80 3.90 21.09
C LYS A 55 -11.50 3.43 21.74
N ASN A 56 -10.37 3.65 21.08
CA ASN A 56 -9.02 3.35 21.57
C ASN A 56 -8.35 4.58 22.22
N GLY A 57 -9.11 5.64 22.52
CA GLY A 57 -8.61 6.84 23.17
C GLY A 57 -7.80 7.77 22.26
N VAL A 58 -7.85 7.59 20.94
CA VAL A 58 -7.12 8.42 19.97
C VAL A 58 -8.08 9.22 19.12
N THR A 59 -8.01 10.54 19.23
CA THR A 59 -8.70 11.47 18.33
C THR A 59 -7.85 11.69 17.09
N VAL A 60 -8.42 11.47 15.90
CA VAL A 60 -7.74 11.60 14.61
C VAL A 60 -8.30 12.80 13.85
N GLU A 61 -7.40 13.67 13.39
CA GLU A 61 -7.69 14.76 12.46
C GLU A 61 -7.15 14.38 11.08
N LEU A 62 -8.03 14.26 10.08
CA LEU A 62 -7.68 13.85 8.71
C LEU A 62 -7.37 15.05 7.83
N LYS A 63 -6.26 14.97 7.09
CA LYS A 63 -5.90 15.93 6.05
C LYS A 63 -5.79 15.22 4.71
N ALA A 64 -6.68 15.55 3.79
CA ALA A 64 -6.73 14.95 2.46
C ALA A 64 -5.68 15.53 1.52
N TYR A 65 -5.11 14.68 0.69
CA TYR A 65 -4.17 15.03 -0.37
C TYR A 65 -4.54 14.27 -1.65
N SER A 66 -4.68 14.98 -2.77
CA SER A 66 -4.74 14.40 -4.10
C SER A 66 -3.35 14.22 -4.73
N ASN A 67 -2.31 14.77 -4.10
CA ASN A 67 -0.91 14.61 -4.46
C ASN A 67 -0.21 13.78 -3.38
N GLU A 68 0.23 12.56 -3.75
CA GLU A 68 0.85 11.62 -2.81
C GLU A 68 2.20 12.12 -2.29
N ALA A 69 3.02 12.74 -3.16
CA ALA A 69 4.31 13.30 -2.75
C ALA A 69 4.12 14.37 -1.66
N ALA A 70 3.14 15.25 -1.82
CA ALA A 70 2.83 16.28 -0.83
C ALA A 70 2.41 15.68 0.52
N ALA A 71 1.61 14.59 0.53
CA ALA A 71 1.24 13.90 1.76
C ALA A 71 2.47 13.32 2.48
N VAL A 72 3.37 12.68 1.73
CA VAL A 72 4.60 12.09 2.25
C VAL A 72 5.55 13.16 2.79
N ASP A 73 5.74 14.28 2.08
CA ASP A 73 6.62 15.37 2.50
C ASP A 73 6.12 16.05 3.78
N GLU A 74 4.81 16.26 3.91
CA GLU A 74 4.20 16.77 5.14
C GLU A 74 4.38 15.78 6.31
N PHE A 75 4.25 14.48 6.05
CA PHE A 75 4.51 13.44 7.05
C PHE A 75 5.98 13.43 7.47
N ARG A 76 6.93 13.45 6.53
CA ARG A 76 8.37 13.55 6.83
C ARG A 76 8.70 14.80 7.65
N ALA A 77 8.14 15.94 7.26
CA ALA A 77 8.33 17.23 7.94
C ALA A 77 7.71 17.29 9.36
N GLY A 78 7.03 16.23 9.81
CA GLY A 78 6.42 16.19 11.15
C GLY A 78 5.11 16.95 11.29
N LYS A 79 4.50 17.37 10.18
CA LYS A 79 3.19 18.04 10.17
C LYS A 79 2.02 17.06 10.31
N CYS A 80 2.26 15.78 10.01
CA CYS A 80 1.35 14.67 10.29
C CYS A 80 2.04 13.64 11.19
N ASP A 81 1.24 13.02 12.05
CA ASP A 81 1.64 11.96 12.98
C ASP A 81 1.52 10.57 12.35
N ALA A 82 0.65 10.46 11.34
CA ALA A 82 0.50 9.26 10.51
C ALA A 82 0.33 9.63 9.03
N LEU A 83 0.61 8.65 8.17
CA LEU A 83 0.46 8.72 6.72
C LEU A 83 -0.39 7.54 6.24
N MET A 84 -1.33 7.79 5.35
CA MET A 84 -2.03 6.77 4.57
C MET A 84 -1.72 6.99 3.10
N ALA A 85 -1.00 6.04 2.48
CA ALA A 85 -0.52 6.16 1.10
C ALA A 85 -0.26 4.79 0.48
N THR A 86 0.13 4.75 -0.81
CA THR A 86 0.49 3.50 -1.48
C THR A 86 1.80 2.93 -0.95
N ALA A 87 1.98 1.61 -1.05
CA ALA A 87 3.22 0.97 -0.66
C ALA A 87 4.44 1.47 -1.45
N PHE A 88 4.25 2.03 -2.63
CA PHE A 88 5.34 2.64 -3.38
C PHE A 88 6.05 3.77 -2.61
N ARG A 89 5.29 4.52 -1.81
CA ARG A 89 5.82 5.60 -0.96
C ARG A 89 6.09 5.13 0.46
N THR A 90 5.28 4.22 1.01
CA THR A 90 5.41 3.82 2.42
C THR A 90 6.53 2.82 2.67
N ARG A 91 7.02 2.12 1.63
CA ARG A 91 8.14 1.15 1.74
C ARG A 91 9.44 1.74 2.28
N GLU A 92 9.64 3.04 2.17
CA GLU A 92 10.80 3.72 2.76
C GLU A 92 10.73 3.79 4.29
N PHE A 93 9.52 3.68 4.88
CA PHE A 93 9.28 3.69 6.31
C PHE A 93 9.20 2.29 6.91
N ASN A 94 8.87 1.29 6.09
CA ASN A 94 8.93 -0.13 6.44
C ASN A 94 9.06 -1.01 5.18
N GLY A 95 10.27 -1.51 4.97
CA GLY A 95 10.58 -2.32 3.80
C GLY A 95 9.93 -3.71 3.82
N VAL A 96 9.65 -4.27 5.02
CA VAL A 96 8.98 -5.57 5.16
C VAL A 96 7.55 -5.51 4.66
N ALA A 97 6.78 -4.51 5.09
CA ALA A 97 5.42 -4.30 4.61
C ALA A 97 5.41 -3.93 3.13
N GLY A 98 6.36 -3.09 2.67
CA GLY A 98 6.51 -2.72 1.26
C GLY A 98 6.87 -3.88 0.33
N ALA A 99 7.31 -5.03 0.87
CA ALA A 99 7.60 -6.21 0.07
C ALA A 99 6.34 -6.86 -0.55
N ILE A 100 5.13 -6.57 -0.06
CA ILE A 100 3.89 -7.08 -0.64
C ILE A 100 3.75 -6.62 -2.10
N ASP A 101 4.05 -5.35 -2.35
CA ASP A 101 3.92 -4.69 -3.65
C ASP A 101 5.18 -4.88 -4.52
N THR A 102 5.70 -6.10 -4.55
CA THR A 102 6.85 -6.44 -5.40
C THR A 102 6.43 -7.32 -6.56
N LEU A 103 7.22 -7.29 -7.63
CA LEU A 103 6.93 -7.96 -8.90
C LEU A 103 6.53 -9.42 -8.73
N GLY A 104 5.24 -9.73 -8.92
CA GLY A 104 4.70 -11.09 -8.87
C GLY A 104 4.81 -11.81 -7.51
N ALA A 105 5.18 -11.11 -6.40
CA ALA A 105 5.43 -11.78 -5.11
C ALA A 105 4.23 -12.52 -4.53
N THR A 106 3.04 -11.99 -4.73
CA THR A 106 1.77 -12.57 -4.25
C THR A 106 0.96 -13.26 -5.35
N THR A 107 1.47 -13.29 -6.59
CA THR A 107 0.76 -13.85 -7.74
C THR A 107 0.79 -15.38 -7.71
N VAL A 108 -0.37 -16.00 -7.86
CA VAL A 108 -0.55 -17.45 -8.00
C VAL A 108 -0.89 -17.77 -9.46
N VAL A 109 -0.16 -18.71 -10.04
CA VAL A 109 -0.43 -19.22 -11.40
C VAL A 109 -0.88 -20.65 -11.33
N ARG A 110 -2.03 -20.98 -11.96
CA ARG A 110 -2.56 -22.33 -12.09
C ARG A 110 -2.97 -22.59 -13.54
N ASP A 111 -2.63 -23.75 -14.06
CA ASP A 111 -2.99 -24.16 -15.42
C ASP A 111 -2.64 -23.13 -16.51
N GLY A 112 -1.48 -22.48 -16.36
CA GLY A 112 -0.98 -21.46 -17.31
C GLY A 112 -1.76 -20.14 -17.27
N LYS A 113 -2.53 -19.87 -16.22
CA LYS A 113 -3.28 -18.63 -16.02
C LYS A 113 -3.03 -18.07 -14.63
N VAL A 114 -3.11 -16.76 -14.50
CA VAL A 114 -3.10 -16.13 -13.18
C VAL A 114 -4.44 -16.41 -12.48
N ASP A 115 -4.36 -17.07 -11.32
CA ASP A 115 -5.48 -17.25 -10.40
C ASP A 115 -5.56 -16.01 -9.49
N LEU A 116 -6.31 -15.02 -9.95
CA LEU A 116 -6.41 -13.73 -9.25
C LEU A 116 -7.11 -13.87 -7.88
N PRO A 117 -8.21 -14.64 -7.72
CA PRO A 117 -8.79 -14.93 -6.41
C PRO A 117 -7.78 -15.53 -5.43
N ALA A 118 -7.03 -16.56 -5.85
CA ALA A 118 -5.99 -17.15 -5.00
C ALA A 118 -4.86 -16.17 -4.67
N SER A 119 -4.50 -15.30 -5.60
CA SER A 119 -3.50 -14.25 -5.39
C SER A 119 -3.95 -13.24 -4.33
N TYR A 120 -5.21 -12.80 -4.36
CA TYR A 120 -5.77 -11.94 -3.30
C TYR A 120 -5.88 -12.65 -1.95
N GLU A 121 -6.12 -13.97 -1.96
CA GLU A 121 -6.11 -14.74 -0.71
C GLU A 121 -4.69 -14.85 -0.13
N VAL A 122 -3.66 -14.94 -0.96
CA VAL A 122 -2.26 -14.81 -0.50
C VAL A 122 -2.03 -13.44 0.14
N VAL A 123 -2.47 -12.35 -0.50
CA VAL A 123 -2.37 -11.00 0.10
C VAL A 123 -3.09 -10.94 1.44
N ARG A 124 -4.33 -11.48 1.53
CA ARG A 124 -5.08 -11.54 2.79
C ARG A 124 -4.29 -12.22 3.90
N LYS A 125 -3.75 -13.40 3.62
CA LYS A 125 -2.95 -14.16 4.60
C LYS A 125 -1.66 -13.45 4.99
N VAL A 126 -0.99 -12.78 4.05
CA VAL A 126 0.19 -11.95 4.36
C VAL A 126 -0.20 -10.79 5.27
N VAL A 127 -1.28 -10.07 4.97
CA VAL A 127 -1.78 -8.96 5.80
C VAL A 127 -2.16 -9.45 7.21
N GLN A 128 -2.85 -10.58 7.31
CA GLN A 128 -3.15 -11.20 8.62
C GLN A 128 -1.89 -11.58 9.39
N THR A 129 -0.89 -12.16 8.69
CA THR A 129 0.40 -12.53 9.29
C THR A 129 1.12 -11.29 9.82
N PHE A 130 1.24 -10.23 9.02
CA PHE A 130 1.88 -8.98 9.43
C PHE A 130 1.12 -8.24 10.52
N SER A 131 -0.18 -8.43 10.62
CA SER A 131 -1.02 -7.83 11.66
C SER A 131 -1.03 -8.63 12.96
N SER A 132 -0.46 -9.85 12.96
CA SER A 132 -0.41 -10.69 14.15
C SER A 132 0.58 -10.17 15.20
N PRO A 133 0.35 -10.42 16.51
CA PRO A 133 1.30 -10.06 17.57
C PRO A 133 2.71 -10.63 17.36
N GLN A 134 2.82 -11.82 16.75
CA GLN A 134 4.10 -12.47 16.47
C GLN A 134 4.94 -11.69 15.45
N ALA A 135 4.29 -10.99 14.54
CA ALA A 135 4.94 -10.17 13.52
C ALA A 135 5.12 -8.69 13.93
N ALA A 136 4.69 -8.29 15.13
CA ALA A 136 4.71 -6.89 15.56
C ALA A 136 6.08 -6.21 15.38
N LYS A 137 7.18 -6.94 15.66
CA LYS A 137 8.54 -6.42 15.46
C LYS A 137 8.88 -6.16 13.99
N LEU A 138 8.28 -6.89 13.05
CA LEU A 138 8.49 -6.70 11.61
C LEU A 138 7.78 -5.44 11.10
N MET A 139 6.73 -5.03 11.80
CA MET A 139 5.94 -3.84 11.45
C MET A 139 6.56 -2.55 12.00
N VAL A 140 7.69 -2.63 12.69
CA VAL A 140 8.42 -1.49 13.22
C VAL A 140 9.77 -1.38 12.51
N GLU A 141 10.06 -0.19 11.97
CA GLU A 141 11.36 0.16 11.40
C GLU A 141 11.71 1.59 11.81
N GLY A 142 12.84 1.73 12.53
CA GLY A 142 13.22 3.03 13.13
C GLY A 142 12.14 3.59 14.06
N ASN A 143 11.65 4.79 13.76
CA ASN A 143 10.62 5.48 14.52
C ASN A 143 9.19 5.26 13.97
N TYR A 144 9.06 4.40 12.97
CA TYR A 144 7.81 4.17 12.25
C TYR A 144 7.22 2.80 12.57
N GLU A 145 5.90 2.73 12.59
CA GLU A 145 5.15 1.48 12.73
C GLU A 145 4.08 1.41 11.65
N VAL A 146 3.97 0.26 11.00
CA VAL A 146 2.86 0.00 10.08
C VAL A 146 1.60 -0.27 10.90
N GLY A 147 0.64 0.63 10.79
CA GLY A 147 -0.63 0.59 11.50
C GLY A 147 -1.76 -0.05 10.70
N GLY A 148 -1.55 -0.43 9.43
CA GLY A 148 -2.57 -1.07 8.63
C GLY A 148 -2.16 -1.30 7.19
N ILE A 149 -2.75 -2.31 6.57
CA ILE A 149 -2.54 -2.67 5.16
C ILE A 149 -3.85 -3.18 4.58
N VAL A 150 -4.26 -2.62 3.43
CA VAL A 150 -5.39 -3.13 2.64
C VAL A 150 -5.01 -3.23 1.17
N PRO A 151 -5.64 -4.13 0.37
CA PRO A 151 -5.40 -4.21 -1.06
C PRO A 151 -5.91 -2.94 -1.78
N LEU A 152 -5.16 -2.52 -2.79
CA LEU A 152 -5.52 -1.42 -3.70
C LEU A 152 -5.82 -1.92 -5.12
N GLY A 153 -5.59 -3.18 -5.37
CA GLY A 153 -5.87 -3.86 -6.64
C GLY A 153 -4.64 -4.34 -7.37
N ALA A 154 -4.87 -5.17 -8.36
CA ALA A 154 -3.83 -5.67 -9.23
C ALA A 154 -3.40 -4.57 -10.22
N ALA A 155 -2.10 -4.33 -10.34
CA ALA A 155 -1.52 -3.43 -11.34
C ALA A 155 -1.36 -4.18 -12.66
N TYR A 156 -2.12 -3.76 -13.67
CA TYR A 156 -2.08 -4.34 -15.01
C TYR A 156 -1.28 -3.47 -15.98
N PRO A 157 -0.63 -4.07 -16.99
CA PRO A 157 -0.16 -3.33 -18.14
C PRO A 157 -1.34 -2.70 -18.89
N VAL A 158 -1.35 -1.38 -19.00
CA VAL A 158 -2.30 -0.59 -19.79
C VAL A 158 -1.54 -0.04 -20.99
N VAL A 159 -1.94 -0.40 -22.20
CA VAL A 159 -1.22 -0.11 -23.43
C VAL A 159 -2.06 0.69 -24.41
N ASN A 160 -1.42 1.57 -25.19
CA ASN A 160 -2.06 2.33 -26.26
C ASN A 160 -2.20 1.54 -27.59
N ASN A 161 -1.59 0.35 -27.66
CA ASN A 161 -1.63 -0.53 -28.82
C ASN A 161 -1.63 -2.01 -28.38
N ARG A 162 -2.62 -2.78 -28.83
CA ARG A 162 -2.78 -4.22 -28.52
C ARG A 162 -1.65 -5.11 -29.05
N ALA A 163 -0.82 -4.61 -30.00
CA ALA A 163 0.37 -5.31 -30.42
C ALA A 163 1.48 -5.36 -29.34
N ILE A 164 1.30 -4.63 -28.23
CA ILE A 164 2.16 -4.73 -27.04
C ILE A 164 1.54 -5.81 -26.12
N ASP A 165 1.63 -7.08 -26.53
CA ASP A 165 0.97 -8.23 -25.89
C ASP A 165 1.94 -9.27 -25.32
N SER A 166 3.24 -9.07 -25.50
CA SER A 166 4.29 -10.00 -25.09
C SER A 166 5.50 -9.26 -24.49
N VAL A 167 6.38 -10.01 -23.80
CA VAL A 167 7.63 -9.46 -23.24
C VAL A 167 8.50 -8.89 -24.38
N GLU A 168 8.57 -9.59 -25.50
CA GLU A 168 9.37 -9.20 -26.67
C GLU A 168 8.85 -7.90 -27.31
N ALA A 169 7.53 -7.69 -27.28
CA ALA A 169 6.90 -6.47 -27.81
C ALA A 169 7.17 -5.22 -26.96
N LEU A 170 7.69 -5.38 -25.73
CA LEU A 170 8.08 -4.26 -24.87
C LEU A 170 9.40 -3.63 -25.29
N ALA A 171 10.21 -4.30 -26.11
CA ALA A 171 11.50 -3.78 -26.55
C ALA A 171 11.35 -2.44 -27.28
N GLY A 172 12.09 -1.44 -26.81
CA GLY A 172 12.06 -0.08 -27.33
C GLY A 172 10.81 0.75 -27.01
N LYS A 173 9.78 0.18 -26.36
CA LYS A 173 8.58 0.91 -25.95
C LYS A 173 8.86 1.90 -24.84
N LYS A 174 8.21 3.05 -24.90
CA LYS A 174 8.24 4.05 -23.83
C LYS A 174 7.28 3.65 -22.73
N ILE A 175 7.81 3.30 -21.58
CA ILE A 175 7.02 2.82 -20.43
C ILE A 175 7.20 3.81 -19.29
N ALA A 176 6.11 4.33 -18.75
CA ALA A 176 6.20 5.23 -17.60
C ALA A 176 6.71 4.48 -16.37
N ALA A 177 7.65 5.10 -15.67
CA ALA A 177 8.21 4.65 -14.42
C ALA A 177 8.06 5.75 -13.37
N LEU A 178 7.56 5.40 -12.19
CA LEU A 178 7.51 6.35 -11.09
C LEU A 178 8.93 6.74 -10.68
N GLU A 179 9.24 8.03 -10.66
CA GLU A 179 10.58 8.57 -10.43
C GLU A 179 11.21 8.10 -9.11
N TYR A 180 10.38 7.83 -8.14
CA TYR A 180 10.75 7.36 -6.81
C TYR A 180 10.76 5.82 -6.69
N ASP A 181 10.38 5.07 -7.74
CA ASP A 181 10.41 3.60 -7.74
C ASP A 181 11.52 3.05 -8.65
N ARG A 182 12.72 2.91 -8.07
CA ARG A 182 13.87 2.34 -8.75
C ARG A 182 13.59 0.94 -9.33
N ALA A 183 12.75 0.15 -8.67
CA ALA A 183 12.43 -1.20 -9.12
C ALA A 183 11.68 -1.22 -10.45
N GLN A 184 10.76 -0.26 -10.68
CA GLN A 184 10.08 -0.12 -11.97
C GLN A 184 11.07 0.19 -13.09
N ALA A 185 11.99 1.14 -12.90
CA ALA A 185 12.99 1.48 -13.89
C ALA A 185 13.89 0.28 -14.26
N MET A 186 14.32 -0.47 -13.23
CA MET A 186 15.14 -1.68 -13.43
C MET A 186 14.39 -2.76 -14.21
N MET A 187 13.09 -2.99 -13.89
CA MET A 187 12.27 -3.96 -14.61
C MET A 187 12.07 -3.55 -16.07
N ILE A 188 11.78 -2.27 -16.34
CA ILE A 188 11.58 -1.75 -17.68
C ILE A 188 12.86 -1.94 -18.53
N GLN A 189 14.03 -1.65 -17.98
CA GLN A 189 15.31 -1.89 -18.65
C GLN A 189 15.54 -3.37 -18.94
N ARG A 190 15.19 -4.26 -18.01
CA ARG A 190 15.33 -5.71 -18.19
C ARG A 190 14.52 -6.26 -19.35
N VAL A 191 13.35 -5.72 -19.62
CA VAL A 191 12.52 -6.10 -20.79
C VAL A 191 12.88 -5.33 -22.07
N GLY A 192 13.97 -4.56 -22.09
CA GLY A 192 14.41 -3.78 -23.24
C GLY A 192 13.56 -2.53 -23.50
N GLY A 193 12.67 -2.15 -22.58
CA GLY A 193 11.87 -0.94 -22.67
C GLY A 193 12.66 0.32 -22.32
N ARG A 194 12.07 1.47 -22.61
CA ARG A 194 12.58 2.80 -22.26
C ARG A 194 11.77 3.36 -21.10
N ALA A 195 12.38 3.45 -19.92
CA ALA A 195 11.75 4.08 -18.78
C ALA A 195 11.60 5.59 -19.04
N VAL A 196 10.37 6.09 -18.95
CA VAL A 196 10.04 7.52 -19.01
C VAL A 196 9.64 7.94 -17.60
N PRO A 197 10.38 8.85 -16.96
CA PRO A 197 10.07 9.32 -15.62
C PRO A 197 8.67 9.90 -15.53
N ALA A 198 7.93 9.51 -14.51
CA ALA A 198 6.58 9.99 -14.25
C ALA A 198 6.32 10.12 -12.73
N ASP A 199 5.37 10.95 -12.39
CA ASP A 199 4.73 10.99 -11.07
C ASP A 199 3.27 10.58 -11.22
N ILE A 200 2.63 10.16 -10.14
CA ILE A 200 1.24 9.69 -10.19
C ILE A 200 0.27 10.77 -10.72
N ASN A 201 0.62 12.05 -10.52
CA ASN A 201 -0.19 13.19 -10.97
C ASN A 201 -0.05 13.48 -12.49
N ASN A 202 1.03 13.02 -13.13
CA ASN A 202 1.25 13.24 -14.57
C ASN A 202 1.25 11.94 -15.39
N LEU A 203 1.22 10.78 -14.73
CA LEU A 203 1.24 9.45 -15.35
C LEU A 203 0.16 9.30 -16.42
N SER A 204 -1.09 9.66 -16.08
CA SER A 204 -2.22 9.55 -17.00
C SER A 204 -2.13 10.54 -18.14
N ALA A 205 -1.66 11.77 -17.89
CA ALA A 205 -1.49 12.78 -18.93
C ALA A 205 -0.47 12.31 -19.98
N LYS A 206 0.67 11.75 -19.55
CA LYS A 206 1.69 11.18 -20.44
C LYS A 206 1.13 10.01 -21.28
N PHE A 207 0.32 9.14 -20.66
CA PHE A 207 -0.30 8.02 -21.36
C PHE A 207 -1.41 8.49 -22.31
N ASN A 208 -2.29 9.35 -21.86
CA ASN A 208 -3.43 9.84 -22.64
C ASN A 208 -3.02 10.72 -23.83
N SER A 209 -1.84 11.38 -23.74
CA SER A 209 -1.26 12.13 -24.86
C SER A 209 -0.42 11.28 -25.83
N GLY A 210 -0.14 10.01 -25.49
CA GLY A 210 0.74 9.14 -26.30
C GLY A 210 2.23 9.43 -26.10
N GLU A 211 2.63 10.19 -25.08
CA GLU A 211 4.05 10.38 -24.73
C GLU A 211 4.70 9.06 -24.30
N VAL A 212 3.92 8.19 -23.65
CA VAL A 212 4.30 6.81 -23.31
C VAL A 212 3.35 5.81 -23.96
N ASP A 213 3.88 4.61 -24.25
CA ASP A 213 3.13 3.51 -24.88
C ASP A 213 2.41 2.64 -23.86
N MET A 214 2.91 2.62 -22.62
CA MET A 214 2.42 1.75 -21.56
C MET A 214 2.58 2.42 -20.19
N ILE A 215 1.62 2.12 -19.33
CA ILE A 215 1.67 2.35 -17.87
C ILE A 215 1.31 1.08 -17.13
N ALA A 216 1.66 0.99 -15.85
CA ALA A 216 1.11 0.01 -14.91
C ALA A 216 0.10 0.70 -14.00
N ALA A 217 -1.14 0.21 -13.94
CA ALA A 217 -2.19 0.82 -13.13
C ALA A 217 -3.20 -0.20 -12.60
N PRO A 218 -3.74 0.00 -11.39
CA PRO A 218 -4.87 -0.77 -10.90
C PRO A 218 -6.17 -0.30 -11.55
N THR A 219 -7.17 -1.15 -11.58
CA THR A 219 -8.49 -0.82 -12.13
C THR A 219 -9.19 0.32 -11.40
N LEU A 220 -8.92 0.49 -10.10
CA LEU A 220 -9.39 1.65 -9.32
C LEU A 220 -8.96 3.00 -9.93
N ALA A 221 -7.83 3.02 -10.64
CA ALA A 221 -7.32 4.23 -11.31
C ALA A 221 -7.94 4.48 -12.69
N TYR A 222 -8.66 3.50 -13.28
CA TYR A 222 -9.16 3.58 -14.65
C TYR A 222 -10.03 4.81 -14.90
N LYS A 223 -11.04 5.02 -14.09
CA LYS A 223 -11.96 6.18 -14.22
C LYS A 223 -11.32 7.49 -13.72
N PRO A 224 -10.74 7.55 -12.51
CA PRO A 224 -10.14 8.79 -12.00
C PRO A 224 -9.03 9.35 -12.89
N LEU A 225 -8.24 8.49 -13.53
CA LEU A 225 -7.16 8.89 -14.43
C LEU A 225 -7.57 8.91 -15.91
N GLU A 226 -8.85 8.68 -16.22
CA GLU A 226 -9.39 8.69 -17.59
C GLU A 226 -8.59 7.81 -18.57
N LEU A 227 -8.10 6.65 -18.12
CA LEU A 227 -7.19 5.80 -18.89
C LEU A 227 -7.77 5.32 -20.22
N GLY A 228 -9.09 5.29 -20.34
CA GLY A 228 -9.79 5.00 -21.60
C GLY A 228 -9.39 5.93 -22.75
N LYS A 229 -8.97 7.18 -22.47
CA LYS A 229 -8.52 8.13 -23.49
C LYS A 229 -7.21 7.66 -24.16
N GLY A 230 -6.23 7.26 -23.34
CA GLY A 230 -4.94 6.76 -23.85
C GLY A 230 -5.06 5.36 -24.50
N ILE A 231 -5.95 4.51 -23.98
CA ILE A 231 -6.26 3.20 -24.58
C ILE A 231 -6.86 3.39 -25.97
N GLY A 232 -7.82 4.32 -26.12
CA GLY A 232 -8.49 4.58 -27.38
C GLY A 232 -9.07 3.32 -28.03
N ALA A 233 -9.14 3.30 -29.36
CA ALA A 233 -9.65 2.15 -30.11
C ALA A 233 -8.63 1.04 -30.32
N LYS A 234 -7.32 1.33 -30.18
CA LYS A 234 -6.22 0.41 -30.52
C LYS A 234 -5.57 -0.24 -29.29
N GLY A 235 -5.75 0.32 -28.14
CA GLY A 235 -5.11 -0.13 -26.91
C GLY A 235 -5.95 -1.12 -26.11
N GLY A 236 -5.46 -1.46 -24.92
CA GLY A 236 -6.13 -2.39 -24.02
C GLY A 236 -5.43 -2.52 -22.66
N ILE A 237 -5.96 -3.41 -21.85
CA ILE A 237 -5.42 -3.78 -20.54
C ILE A 237 -5.08 -5.28 -20.58
N ALA A 238 -3.80 -5.62 -20.46
CA ALA A 238 -3.39 -7.02 -20.45
C ALA A 238 -3.84 -7.70 -19.16
N ARG A 239 -4.57 -8.83 -19.26
CA ARG A 239 -5.10 -9.57 -18.10
C ARG A 239 -4.00 -10.42 -17.44
N PHE A 240 -2.92 -9.75 -17.10
CA PHE A 240 -1.78 -10.31 -16.38
C PHE A 240 -1.26 -9.26 -15.39
N PRO A 241 -1.51 -9.41 -14.08
CA PRO A 241 -1.04 -8.45 -13.09
C PRO A 241 0.48 -8.53 -12.92
N LEU A 242 1.13 -7.37 -12.91
CA LEU A 242 2.55 -7.26 -12.60
C LEU A 242 2.81 -7.45 -11.10
N MET A 243 1.89 -6.98 -10.28
CA MET A 243 1.88 -7.07 -8.82
C MET A 243 0.50 -6.75 -8.28
N ILE A 244 0.25 -7.07 -7.02
CA ILE A 244 -0.94 -6.58 -6.30
C ILE A 244 -0.48 -5.44 -5.40
N LEU A 245 -1.12 -4.29 -5.57
CA LEU A 245 -0.83 -3.07 -4.83
C LEU A 245 -1.56 -3.07 -3.49
N THR A 246 -0.93 -2.41 -2.51
CA THR A 246 -1.53 -2.16 -1.20
C THR A 246 -1.52 -0.68 -0.85
N TYR A 247 -2.47 -0.32 -0.02
CA TYR A 247 -2.55 0.95 0.66
C TYR A 247 -2.20 0.75 2.13
N GLN A 248 -1.30 1.56 2.66
CA GLN A 248 -0.70 1.31 3.97
C GLN A 248 -0.85 2.52 4.88
N VAL A 249 -0.97 2.25 6.17
CA VAL A 249 -0.98 3.23 7.25
C VAL A 249 0.36 3.15 7.96
N VAL A 250 1.08 4.26 8.00
CA VAL A 250 2.36 4.39 8.72
C VAL A 250 2.21 5.39 9.84
N LEU A 251 2.58 5.00 11.04
CA LEU A 251 2.48 5.77 12.27
C LEU A 251 3.89 6.21 12.72
N LYS A 252 4.03 7.42 13.25
CA LYS A 252 5.18 7.80 14.08
C LYS A 252 4.92 7.28 15.49
N GLN A 253 5.61 6.20 15.90
CA GLN A 253 5.33 5.49 17.16
C GLN A 253 5.18 6.40 18.39
N ALA A 254 6.10 7.36 18.56
CA ALA A 254 6.12 8.27 19.71
C ALA A 254 4.89 9.21 19.79
N ARG A 255 4.07 9.27 18.74
CA ARG A 255 2.89 10.13 18.66
C ARG A 255 1.60 9.42 19.07
N PHE A 256 1.66 8.11 19.29
CA PHE A 256 0.50 7.28 19.62
C PHE A 256 0.70 6.54 20.95
N PRO A 257 -0.37 6.19 21.66
CA PRO A 257 -0.28 5.37 22.86
C PRO A 257 0.36 4.00 22.58
N ALA A 258 1.02 3.43 23.58
CA ALA A 258 1.58 2.08 23.48
C ALA A 258 0.50 1.06 23.07
N GLY A 259 0.83 0.17 22.11
CA GLY A 259 -0.08 -0.83 21.57
C GLY A 259 -1.11 -0.30 20.57
N PHE A 260 -1.10 1.00 20.26
CA PHE A 260 -2.03 1.57 19.27
C PHE A 260 -1.86 0.96 17.87
N GLY A 261 -0.63 0.71 17.44
CA GLY A 261 -0.35 0.12 16.13
C GLY A 261 -1.01 -1.24 15.94
N GLU A 262 -1.07 -2.07 16.99
CA GLU A 262 -1.79 -3.36 16.96
C GLU A 262 -3.30 -3.16 16.78
N LYS A 263 -3.91 -2.26 17.53
CA LYS A 263 -5.34 -1.91 17.39
C LYS A 263 -5.67 -1.34 16.03
N SER A 264 -4.78 -0.53 15.50
CA SER A 264 -4.89 0.01 14.15
C SER A 264 -4.85 -1.11 13.10
N ARG A 265 -3.87 -2.03 13.17
CA ARG A 265 -3.78 -3.19 12.25
C ARG A 265 -5.02 -4.09 12.34
N GLU A 266 -5.54 -4.34 13.53
CA GLU A 266 -6.77 -5.13 13.74
C GLU A 266 -7.96 -4.51 12.99
N HIS A 267 -8.13 -3.19 13.07
CA HIS A 267 -9.17 -2.48 12.32
C HIS A 267 -9.01 -2.71 10.81
N TRP A 268 -7.82 -2.50 10.26
CA TRP A 268 -7.58 -2.58 8.82
C TRP A 268 -7.66 -4.00 8.27
N VAL A 269 -7.36 -5.04 9.05
CA VAL A 269 -7.67 -6.43 8.70
C VAL A 269 -9.17 -6.61 8.49
N GLY A 270 -10.00 -6.00 9.35
CA GLY A 270 -11.46 -6.02 9.21
C GLY A 270 -11.98 -5.30 7.96
N GLU A 271 -11.24 -4.32 7.45
CA GLU A 271 -11.61 -3.54 6.26
C GLU A 271 -11.20 -4.23 4.93
N PHE A 272 -10.50 -5.36 4.99
CA PHE A 272 -10.00 -6.05 3.79
C PHE A 272 -11.12 -6.38 2.78
N ASP A 273 -12.25 -6.89 3.24
CA ASP A 273 -13.38 -7.25 2.36
C ASP A 273 -14.06 -6.01 1.75
N ARG A 274 -14.06 -4.89 2.46
CA ARG A 274 -14.52 -3.61 1.89
C ARG A 274 -13.62 -3.15 0.75
N ALA A 275 -12.31 -3.19 0.96
CA ALA A 275 -11.34 -2.87 -0.10
C ALA A 275 -11.50 -3.81 -1.31
N MET A 276 -11.70 -5.12 -1.08
CA MET A 276 -11.96 -6.07 -2.16
C MET A 276 -13.23 -5.75 -2.96
N ARG A 277 -14.31 -5.32 -2.29
CA ARG A 277 -15.52 -4.89 -3.00
C ARG A 277 -15.29 -3.67 -3.89
N LEU A 278 -14.48 -2.69 -3.44
CA LEU A 278 -14.12 -1.53 -4.26
C LEU A 278 -13.36 -1.96 -5.52
N ILE A 279 -12.39 -2.87 -5.36
CA ILE A 279 -11.61 -3.43 -6.48
C ILE A 279 -12.51 -4.17 -7.47
N GLN A 280 -13.39 -5.05 -6.98
CA GLN A 280 -14.32 -5.84 -7.81
C GLN A 280 -15.29 -4.93 -8.59
N ASN A 281 -15.80 -3.87 -7.95
CA ASN A 281 -16.65 -2.89 -8.61
C ASN A 281 -15.90 -2.12 -9.71
N ALA A 282 -14.62 -1.78 -9.46
CA ALA A 282 -13.78 -1.13 -10.46
C ALA A 282 -13.50 -2.07 -11.64
N ASP A 283 -13.13 -3.34 -11.38
CA ASP A 283 -12.92 -4.37 -12.40
C ASP A 283 -14.16 -4.55 -13.28
N ALA A 284 -15.34 -4.67 -12.66
CA ALA A 284 -16.62 -4.82 -13.37
C ALA A 284 -17.00 -3.58 -14.18
N SER A 285 -16.49 -2.41 -13.84
CA SER A 285 -16.78 -1.15 -14.54
C SER A 285 -15.99 -0.95 -15.83
N ILE A 286 -14.97 -1.77 -16.09
CA ILE A 286 -14.16 -1.71 -17.30
C ILE A 286 -14.89 -2.45 -18.42
N PRO A 287 -15.10 -1.81 -19.60
CA PRO A 287 -15.74 -2.47 -20.73
C PRO A 287 -15.02 -3.76 -21.11
N ALA A 288 -15.76 -4.86 -21.34
CA ALA A 288 -15.18 -6.17 -21.63
C ALA A 288 -14.19 -6.15 -22.80
N GLY A 289 -14.48 -5.38 -23.86
CA GLY A 289 -13.60 -5.24 -25.02
C GLY A 289 -12.27 -4.51 -24.74
N THR A 290 -12.11 -3.88 -23.57
CA THR A 290 -10.85 -3.23 -23.17
C THR A 290 -9.80 -4.25 -22.77
N TRP A 291 -10.21 -5.42 -22.25
CA TRP A 291 -9.30 -6.45 -21.81
C TRP A 291 -8.61 -7.17 -22.97
N MET A 292 -7.38 -7.56 -22.73
CA MET A 292 -6.54 -8.37 -23.61
C MET A 292 -6.18 -9.66 -22.87
N GLU A 293 -6.57 -10.80 -23.41
CA GLU A 293 -6.18 -12.10 -22.85
C GLU A 293 -4.71 -12.37 -23.14
N VAL A 294 -4.02 -12.94 -22.16
CA VAL A 294 -2.60 -13.31 -22.27
C VAL A 294 -2.52 -14.83 -22.41
N SER A 295 -1.82 -15.30 -23.44
CA SER A 295 -1.66 -16.74 -23.71
C SER A 295 -0.89 -17.44 -22.56
N PRO A 296 -1.11 -18.76 -22.32
CA PRO A 296 -0.37 -19.49 -21.30
C PRO A 296 1.15 -19.41 -21.44
N ASP A 297 1.65 -19.40 -22.66
CA ASP A 297 3.09 -19.26 -22.93
C ASP A 297 3.62 -17.87 -22.52
N HIS A 298 2.86 -16.81 -22.80
CA HIS A 298 3.20 -15.46 -22.34
C HIS A 298 3.07 -15.33 -20.83
N VAL A 299 2.04 -15.93 -20.19
CA VAL A 299 1.93 -15.98 -18.72
C VAL A 299 3.18 -16.60 -18.11
N LYS A 300 3.66 -17.74 -18.66
CA LYS A 300 4.88 -18.39 -18.19
C LYS A 300 6.11 -17.49 -18.31
N LYS A 301 6.28 -16.84 -19.47
CA LYS A 301 7.40 -15.89 -19.71
C LYS A 301 7.36 -14.71 -18.75
N TYR A 302 6.19 -14.07 -18.60
CA TYR A 302 6.00 -12.96 -17.66
C TYR A 302 6.28 -13.38 -16.23
N THR A 303 5.76 -14.52 -15.78
CA THR A 303 5.99 -15.03 -14.42
C THR A 303 7.47 -15.23 -14.15
N ASN A 304 8.21 -15.82 -15.09
CA ASN A 304 9.65 -16.05 -14.95
C ASN A 304 10.42 -14.73 -14.85
N ILE A 305 10.14 -13.76 -15.76
CA ILE A 305 10.88 -12.50 -15.77
C ILE A 305 10.56 -11.63 -14.55
N LEU A 306 9.31 -11.65 -14.04
CA LEU A 306 8.96 -10.96 -12.80
C LEU A 306 9.69 -11.58 -11.61
N ARG A 307 9.75 -12.92 -11.51
CA ARG A 307 10.50 -13.62 -10.46
C ARG A 307 11.99 -13.27 -10.49
N GLU A 308 12.63 -13.43 -11.63
CA GLU A 308 14.06 -13.14 -11.77
C GLU A 308 14.38 -11.67 -11.49
N SER A 309 13.50 -10.75 -11.93
CA SER A 309 13.62 -9.34 -11.62
C SER A 309 13.47 -9.07 -10.12
N ARG A 310 12.49 -9.69 -9.47
CA ARG A 310 12.27 -9.55 -8.01
C ARG A 310 13.50 -10.00 -7.22
N ILE A 311 14.09 -11.15 -7.57
CA ILE A 311 15.29 -11.67 -6.93
C ILE A 311 16.46 -10.71 -7.13
N SER A 312 16.75 -10.32 -8.37
CA SER A 312 17.85 -9.41 -8.69
C SER A 312 17.71 -8.03 -8.02
N ILE A 313 16.49 -7.50 -7.94
CA ILE A 313 16.19 -6.23 -7.26
C ILE A 313 16.39 -6.36 -5.74
N ALA A 314 16.03 -7.51 -5.16
CA ALA A 314 16.26 -7.80 -3.75
C ALA A 314 17.76 -7.96 -3.41
N GLU A 315 18.54 -8.59 -4.28
CA GLU A 315 19.99 -8.68 -4.15
C GLU A 315 20.67 -7.30 -4.15
N GLN A 316 20.10 -6.34 -4.87
CA GLN A 316 20.58 -4.96 -4.89
C GLN A 316 20.06 -4.10 -3.71
N GLY A 317 19.37 -4.72 -2.73
CA GLY A 317 18.87 -4.06 -1.53
C GLY A 317 17.67 -3.13 -1.74
N VAL A 318 17.02 -3.19 -2.92
CA VAL A 318 15.84 -2.36 -3.21
C VAL A 318 14.57 -2.99 -2.62
N TYR A 319 14.44 -4.31 -2.69
CA TYR A 319 13.37 -5.05 -2.03
C TYR A 319 13.85 -5.69 -0.73
N ASN A 320 13.00 -5.72 0.27
CA ASN A 320 13.31 -6.29 1.58
C ASN A 320 13.22 -7.83 1.54
N LYS A 321 14.37 -8.51 1.71
CA LYS A 321 14.46 -9.97 1.66
C LYS A 321 13.65 -10.67 2.75
N GLN A 322 13.57 -10.11 3.96
CA GLN A 322 12.80 -10.70 5.06
C GLN A 322 11.29 -10.67 4.75
N GLY A 323 10.80 -9.56 4.20
CA GLY A 323 9.42 -9.45 3.72
C GLY A 323 9.12 -10.46 2.61
N LEU A 324 10.00 -10.57 1.61
CA LEU A 324 9.86 -11.55 0.53
C LEU A 324 9.84 -13.00 1.03
N LYS A 325 10.67 -13.33 2.02
CA LYS A 325 10.69 -14.67 2.66
C LYS A 325 9.34 -15.03 3.30
N VAL A 326 8.71 -14.10 4.02
CA VAL A 326 7.38 -14.31 4.61
C VAL A 326 6.33 -14.50 3.51
N ILE A 327 6.34 -13.64 2.50
CA ILE A 327 5.37 -13.70 1.38
C ILE A 327 5.51 -15.02 0.62
N LYS A 328 6.74 -15.45 0.32
CA LYS A 328 7.01 -16.75 -0.32
C LYS A 328 6.42 -17.91 0.47
N LYS A 329 6.62 -17.95 1.80
CA LYS A 329 6.02 -18.99 2.65
C LYS A 329 4.50 -19.05 2.52
N VAL A 330 3.85 -17.90 2.54
CA VAL A 330 2.38 -17.82 2.41
C VAL A 330 1.92 -18.24 1.01
N ARG A 331 2.59 -17.77 -0.04
CA ARG A 331 2.28 -18.14 -1.44
C ARG A 331 2.47 -19.64 -1.66
N CYS A 332 3.56 -20.20 -1.19
CA CYS A 332 3.85 -21.63 -1.33
C CYS A 332 2.92 -22.54 -0.52
N ALA A 333 2.39 -22.07 0.60
CA ALA A 333 1.33 -22.78 1.32
C ALA A 333 0.02 -22.81 0.52
N ALA A 334 -0.26 -21.78 -0.29
CA ALA A 334 -1.43 -21.71 -1.17
C ALA A 334 -1.26 -22.49 -2.47
N ASN A 335 -0.02 -22.63 -2.98
CA ASN A 335 0.31 -23.33 -4.22
C ASN A 335 1.67 -24.06 -4.11
N PRO A 336 1.73 -25.22 -3.43
CA PRO A 336 3.00 -25.95 -3.19
C PRO A 336 3.68 -26.47 -4.48
N ALA A 337 2.91 -26.63 -5.57
CA ALA A 337 3.42 -27.12 -6.84
C ALA A 337 4.20 -26.07 -7.65
N GLU A 338 4.23 -24.82 -7.20
CA GLU A 338 4.95 -23.77 -7.89
C GLU A 338 6.46 -23.99 -7.80
N ALA A 339 7.15 -23.92 -8.95
CA ALA A 339 8.60 -24.20 -9.06
C ALA A 339 9.47 -23.34 -8.11
N ASP A 340 9.00 -22.12 -7.81
CA ASP A 340 9.64 -21.21 -6.85
C ASP A 340 9.71 -21.76 -5.44
N CYS A 341 8.77 -22.62 -5.07
CA CYS A 341 8.61 -23.05 -3.69
C CYS A 341 9.72 -23.99 -3.22
N SER A 342 10.33 -24.71 -4.17
CA SER A 342 11.51 -25.57 -3.91
C SER A 342 12.85 -24.83 -4.04
N ALA A 343 12.85 -23.60 -4.58
CA ALA A 343 14.08 -22.84 -4.80
C ALA A 343 14.43 -21.95 -3.58
N PRO A 344 15.68 -21.94 -3.10
CA PRO A 344 16.08 -21.09 -1.96
C PRO A 344 16.24 -19.60 -2.32
N SER A 345 16.10 -19.23 -3.57
CA SER A 345 16.51 -17.95 -4.17
C SER A 345 15.91 -16.67 -3.53
N GLU A 346 14.80 -16.76 -2.80
CA GLU A 346 14.24 -15.60 -2.05
C GLU A 346 14.57 -15.64 -0.56
N GLU A 347 15.34 -16.63 -0.10
CA GLU A 347 15.65 -16.90 1.31
C GLU A 347 17.06 -16.45 1.72
N GLY A 348 17.83 -15.89 0.78
CA GLY A 348 19.27 -15.58 0.94
C GLY A 348 19.62 -14.51 1.96
#